data_52a9a1083cd5e39e195e179340e70021
#
_entry.id   52a9a1083cd5e39e195e179340e70021
#
_cell.length_a   1.000
_cell.length_b   1.000
_cell.length_c   1.000
_cell.angle_alpha   90.00
_cell.angle_beta   90.00
_cell.angle_gamma   90.00
#
_symmetry.space_group_name_H-M   'P 1'
#
loop_
_entity.id
_entity.type
_entity.pdbx_description
1 polymer ?
#
loop_
_entity_poly.entity_id
_entity_poly.type
_entity_poly.pdbx_seq_one_letter_code
_entity_poly.pdbx_strand_id
1 'polypeptide(L)'
;VSGKLIGIAKAAQLRMPLEEMQSATVSVEGGIDGDIRGRKRDRQITVLFRESWDDACRELGVSLPWTTRRANLLVEGIAAPQIAGGQIRIGDVVLEIRMETDPCDLMERAHSGLKSALTPDWRGGVCCNVVTGGQLRIGDSVSFT
;
A
#
# COMPACT_ATOMS: atom_id res chain seq x y z
N VAL A 1 -16.42 10.81 -1.55
CA VAL A 1 -15.86 10.06 -0.42
C VAL A 1 -14.35 10.24 -0.43
N SER A 2 -13.78 10.57 0.69
CA SER A 2 -12.34 10.74 0.84
C SER A 2 -11.84 10.04 2.09
N GLY A 3 -10.58 9.60 2.02
CA GLY A 3 -9.87 9.00 3.13
C GLY A 3 -8.65 9.82 3.48
N LYS A 4 -7.77 9.22 4.29
CA LYS A 4 -6.52 9.84 4.71
C LYS A 4 -5.35 8.89 4.59
N LEU A 5 -4.18 9.45 4.26
CA LEU A 5 -2.92 8.74 4.31
C LEU A 5 -2.44 8.70 5.76
N ILE A 6 -2.28 7.49 6.31
CA ILE A 6 -1.91 7.31 7.71
C ILE A 6 -0.59 6.58 7.92
N GLY A 7 0.01 6.04 6.85
CA GLY A 7 1.31 5.40 6.95
C GLY A 7 2.09 5.50 5.66
N ILE A 8 3.40 5.69 5.76
CA ILE A 8 4.35 5.69 4.65
C ILE A 8 5.55 4.85 5.06
N ALA A 9 5.95 3.90 4.22
CA ALA A 9 7.11 3.06 4.50
C ALA A 9 7.89 2.74 3.23
N LYS A 10 9.21 2.60 3.38
CA LYS A 10 10.10 2.20 2.29
C LYS A 10 11.05 1.12 2.75
N ALA A 11 11.58 0.37 1.80
CA ALA A 11 12.69 -0.56 2.01
C ALA A 11 13.84 -0.16 1.09
N ALA A 12 14.99 0.18 1.65
CA ALA A 12 16.17 0.53 0.85
C ALA A 12 16.73 -0.69 0.12
N GLN A 13 16.52 -1.89 0.65
CA GLN A 13 17.01 -3.15 0.10
C GLN A 13 15.94 -4.24 0.25
N LEU A 14 16.03 -5.27 -0.58
CA LEU A 14 15.13 -6.43 -0.50
C LEU A 14 15.28 -7.12 0.86
N ARG A 15 14.15 -7.57 1.42
CA ARG A 15 14.07 -8.34 2.66
C ARG A 15 14.55 -7.60 3.92
N MET A 16 14.84 -6.31 3.79
CA MET A 16 15.15 -5.49 4.96
C MET A 16 13.86 -5.02 5.63
N PRO A 17 13.89 -4.74 6.94
CA PRO A 17 12.75 -4.13 7.62
C PRO A 17 12.34 -2.83 6.93
N LEU A 18 11.05 -2.54 6.92
CA LEU A 18 10.54 -1.29 6.37
C LEU A 18 10.85 -0.14 7.32
N GLU A 19 11.19 1.00 6.74
CA GLU A 19 11.35 2.25 7.47
C GLU A 19 10.10 3.09 7.30
N GLU A 20 9.42 3.41 8.40
CA GLU A 20 8.27 4.29 8.40
C GLU A 20 8.71 5.75 8.39
N MET A 21 7.98 6.58 7.64
CA MET A 21 8.33 7.99 7.45
C MET A 21 7.10 8.86 7.63
N GLN A 22 7.31 10.15 7.94
CA GLN A 22 6.24 11.14 8.04
C GLN A 22 5.94 11.81 6.70
N SER A 23 6.90 11.78 5.78
CA SER A 23 6.74 12.34 4.44
C SER A 23 7.65 11.61 3.47
N ALA A 24 7.35 11.71 2.19
CA ALA A 24 8.16 11.10 1.13
C ALA A 24 8.01 11.89 -0.17
N THR A 25 9.06 11.87 -0.98
CA THR A 25 9.03 12.40 -2.34
C THR A 25 8.73 11.26 -3.30
N VAL A 26 7.83 11.47 -4.25
CA VAL A 26 7.42 10.49 -5.24
C VAL A 26 7.70 11.02 -6.63
N SER A 27 8.30 10.19 -7.48
CA SER A 27 8.54 10.52 -8.89
C SER A 27 7.94 9.47 -9.81
N VAL A 28 7.65 9.88 -11.05
CA VAL A 28 7.12 8.96 -12.07
C VAL A 28 8.12 7.84 -12.37
N GLU A 29 9.41 8.16 -12.40
CA GLU A 29 10.44 7.19 -12.74
C GLU A 29 10.82 6.28 -11.59
N GLY A 30 10.81 6.80 -10.35
CA GLY A 30 11.39 6.13 -9.20
C GLY A 30 10.45 5.72 -8.10
N GLY A 31 9.16 6.08 -8.19
CA GLY A 31 8.23 5.81 -7.08
C GLY A 31 8.62 6.60 -5.84
N ILE A 32 8.51 5.98 -4.66
CA ILE A 32 8.96 6.61 -3.41
C ILE A 32 10.48 6.66 -3.42
N ASP A 33 11.03 7.87 -3.20
CA ASP A 33 12.47 8.08 -3.17
C ASP A 33 13.12 7.17 -2.12
N GLY A 34 14.12 6.40 -2.57
CA GLY A 34 14.84 5.46 -1.72
C GLY A 34 14.19 4.09 -1.54
N ASP A 35 13.04 3.84 -2.15
CA ASP A 35 12.41 2.51 -2.08
C ASP A 35 12.94 1.60 -3.19
N ILE A 36 13.34 0.37 -2.82
CA ILE A 36 13.93 -0.59 -3.76
C ILE A 36 13.00 -0.95 -4.91
N ARG A 37 11.68 -0.88 -4.70
CA ARG A 37 10.68 -1.26 -5.71
C ARG A 37 10.22 -0.09 -6.58
N GLY A 38 10.70 1.11 -6.33
CA GLY A 38 10.19 2.32 -6.97
C GLY A 38 10.31 2.36 -8.50
N ARG A 39 11.23 1.59 -9.08
CA ARG A 39 11.41 1.48 -10.53
C ARG A 39 10.73 0.24 -11.11
N LYS A 40 10.07 -0.56 -10.30
CA LYS A 40 9.44 -1.80 -10.75
C LYS A 40 8.11 -1.50 -11.41
N ARG A 41 8.04 -1.64 -12.73
CA ARG A 41 6.84 -1.38 -13.51
C ARG A 41 5.64 -2.15 -12.96
N ASP A 42 4.49 -1.50 -12.90
CA ASP A 42 3.22 -2.00 -12.39
C ASP A 42 3.19 -2.24 -10.88
N ARG A 43 4.31 -2.01 -10.19
CA ARG A 43 4.43 -2.20 -8.74
C ARG A 43 5.32 -1.14 -8.11
N GLN A 44 5.30 0.08 -8.62
CA GLN A 44 6.13 1.16 -8.07
C GLN A 44 5.75 1.50 -6.64
N ILE A 45 4.46 1.52 -6.35
CA ILE A 45 3.94 1.83 -5.02
C ILE A 45 2.80 0.87 -4.71
N THR A 46 2.83 0.26 -3.53
CA THR A 46 1.76 -0.60 -3.05
C THR A 46 0.96 0.13 -1.97
N VAL A 47 -0.36 0.07 -2.07
CA VAL A 47 -1.28 0.75 -1.15
C VAL A 47 -2.11 -0.29 -0.41
N LEU A 48 -2.07 -0.23 0.92
CA LEU A 48 -2.85 -1.08 1.81
C LEU A 48 -3.98 -0.24 2.43
N PHE A 49 -5.15 -0.84 2.58
CA PHE A 49 -6.31 -0.17 3.16
C PHE A 49 -6.49 -0.66 4.59
N ARG A 50 -6.54 0.27 5.54
CA ARG A 50 -6.56 -0.04 6.97
C ARG A 50 -7.70 -0.97 7.35
N GLU A 51 -8.89 -0.70 6.85
CA GLU A 51 -10.07 -1.50 7.16
C GLU A 51 -9.92 -2.95 6.68
N SER A 52 -9.34 -3.14 5.49
CA SER A 52 -9.07 -4.47 4.96
C SER A 52 -8.03 -5.23 5.77
N TRP A 53 -6.97 -4.53 6.18
CA TRP A 53 -5.93 -5.12 7.03
C TRP A 53 -6.51 -5.52 8.39
N ASP A 54 -7.33 -4.66 8.98
CA ASP A 54 -7.96 -4.93 10.27
C ASP A 54 -8.92 -6.13 10.19
N ASP A 55 -9.66 -6.26 9.07
CA ASP A 55 -10.53 -7.42 8.85
C ASP A 55 -9.73 -8.72 8.81
N ALA A 56 -8.61 -8.74 8.10
CA ALA A 56 -7.75 -9.92 8.03
C ALA A 56 -7.19 -10.29 9.42
N CYS A 57 -6.71 -9.30 10.16
CA CYS A 57 -6.18 -9.53 11.51
C CYS A 57 -7.27 -10.01 12.47
N ARG A 58 -8.48 -9.45 12.35
CA ARG A 58 -9.61 -9.85 13.19
C ARG A 58 -9.99 -11.30 12.95
N GLU A 59 -10.01 -11.75 11.70
CA GLU A 59 -10.30 -13.14 11.37
C GLU A 59 -9.29 -14.10 12.00
N LEU A 60 -8.04 -13.66 12.12
CA LEU A 60 -6.97 -14.46 12.73
C LEU A 60 -6.90 -14.30 14.26
N GLY A 61 -7.65 -13.36 14.82
CA GLY A 61 -7.61 -13.07 16.25
C GLY A 61 -6.29 -12.46 16.71
N VAL A 62 -5.60 -11.73 15.83
CA VAL A 62 -4.27 -11.16 16.13
C VAL A 62 -4.24 -9.67 15.80
N SER A 63 -3.24 -8.99 16.34
CA SER A 63 -2.92 -7.60 16.01
C SER A 63 -1.51 -7.58 15.47
N LEU A 64 -1.38 -7.33 14.16
CA LEU A 64 -0.08 -7.27 13.50
C LEU A 64 0.16 -5.86 12.98
N PRO A 65 1.40 -5.33 13.05
CA PRO A 65 1.69 -4.02 12.46
C PRO A 65 1.46 -4.09 10.95
N TRP A 66 0.94 -3.00 10.39
CA TRP A 66 0.65 -2.95 8.95
C TRP A 66 1.89 -3.16 8.09
N THR A 67 3.07 -2.83 8.61
CA THR A 67 4.34 -3.05 7.91
C THR A 67 4.66 -4.53 7.68
N THR A 68 3.99 -5.43 8.38
CA THR A 68 4.06 -6.86 8.10
C THR A 68 3.67 -7.17 6.66
N ARG A 69 2.71 -6.43 6.10
CA ARG A 69 2.27 -6.58 4.70
C ARG A 69 3.33 -6.14 3.70
N ARG A 70 4.26 -5.30 4.14
CA ARG A 70 5.34 -4.72 3.33
C ARG A 70 4.82 -3.81 2.22
N ALA A 71 3.68 -3.17 2.46
CA ALA A 71 3.15 -2.13 1.59
C ALA A 71 3.86 -0.80 1.84
N ASN A 72 3.84 0.09 0.86
CA ASN A 72 4.44 1.42 0.97
C ASN A 72 3.53 2.41 1.69
N LEU A 73 2.23 2.35 1.42
CA LEU A 73 1.27 3.33 1.92
C LEU A 73 0.13 2.63 2.64
N LEU A 74 -0.31 3.22 3.75
CA LEU A 74 -1.50 2.80 4.47
C LEU A 74 -2.50 3.95 4.42
N VAL A 75 -3.71 3.67 3.94
CA VAL A 75 -4.80 4.66 3.87
C VAL A 75 -6.00 4.15 4.66
N GLU A 76 -6.82 5.07 5.16
CA GLU A 76 -8.04 4.73 5.89
C GLU A 76 -9.21 5.59 5.43
N GLY A 77 -10.42 5.17 5.77
CA GLY A 77 -11.64 5.94 5.52
C GLY A 77 -12.17 5.80 4.10
N ILE A 78 -11.60 4.90 3.30
CA ILE A 78 -12.02 4.70 1.92
C ILE A 78 -11.88 3.19 1.60
N ALA A 79 -12.87 2.64 0.91
CA ALA A 79 -12.88 1.22 0.59
C ALA A 79 -11.85 0.89 -0.49
N ALA A 80 -11.24 -0.30 -0.40
CA ALA A 80 -10.31 -0.78 -1.41
C ALA A 80 -11.04 -0.93 -2.74
N PRO A 81 -10.56 -0.30 -3.83
CA PRO A 81 -11.12 -0.55 -5.15
C PRO A 81 -10.72 -1.96 -5.59
N GLN A 82 -11.65 -2.66 -6.21
CA GLN A 82 -11.40 -4.04 -6.64
C GLN A 82 -11.38 -4.10 -8.16
N ILE A 83 -10.69 -3.14 -8.78
CA ILE A 83 -10.63 -3.03 -10.24
C ILE A 83 -9.34 -2.30 -10.63
N ALA A 84 -8.68 -2.80 -11.68
CA ALA A 84 -7.52 -2.14 -12.25
C ALA A 84 -7.95 -0.95 -13.14
N GLY A 85 -7.06 0.02 -13.31
CA GLY A 85 -7.24 1.14 -14.23
C GLY A 85 -7.73 2.43 -13.60
N GLY A 86 -8.30 2.37 -12.40
CA GLY A 86 -8.72 3.57 -11.69
C GLY A 86 -7.52 4.34 -11.13
N GLN A 87 -7.74 5.58 -10.73
CA GLN A 87 -6.69 6.41 -10.15
C GLN A 87 -6.97 6.72 -8.70
N ILE A 88 -5.89 6.79 -7.91
CA ILE A 88 -5.90 7.23 -6.52
C ILE A 88 -5.14 8.53 -6.46
N ARG A 89 -5.77 9.58 -5.92
CA ARG A 89 -5.11 10.85 -5.66
C ARG A 89 -4.81 10.96 -4.17
N ILE A 90 -3.56 11.23 -3.84
CA ILE A 90 -3.10 11.41 -2.46
C ILE A 90 -2.35 12.74 -2.41
N GLY A 91 -2.98 13.79 -1.84
CA GLY A 91 -2.46 15.13 -1.97
C GLY A 91 -2.31 15.50 -3.45
N ASP A 92 -1.12 15.86 -3.88
CA ASP A 92 -0.82 16.19 -5.28
C ASP A 92 -0.36 14.99 -6.10
N VAL A 93 -0.13 13.84 -5.46
CA VAL A 93 0.33 12.61 -6.13
C VAL A 93 -0.85 11.87 -6.73
N VAL A 94 -0.70 11.39 -7.96
CA VAL A 94 -1.70 10.58 -8.65
C VAL A 94 -1.08 9.22 -8.98
N LEU A 95 -1.75 8.17 -8.55
CA LEU A 95 -1.35 6.79 -8.79
C LEU A 95 -2.40 6.11 -9.68
N GLU A 96 -1.95 5.24 -10.58
CA GLU A 96 -2.85 4.39 -11.37
C GLU A 96 -2.80 2.97 -10.83
N ILE A 97 -3.96 2.39 -10.54
CA ILE A 97 -4.07 1.01 -10.06
C ILE A 97 -3.79 0.07 -11.21
N ARG A 98 -2.78 -0.77 -11.06
CA ARG A 98 -2.38 -1.73 -12.10
C ARG A 98 -2.91 -3.13 -11.82
N MET A 99 -2.89 -3.56 -10.57
CA MET A 99 -3.31 -4.91 -10.21
C MET A 99 -3.55 -5.02 -8.70
N GLU A 100 -4.20 -6.10 -8.30
CA GLU A 100 -4.26 -6.49 -6.90
C GLU A 100 -2.85 -6.84 -6.40
N THR A 101 -2.56 -6.51 -5.15
CA THR A 101 -1.35 -7.00 -4.49
C THR A 101 -1.68 -8.38 -3.90
N ASP A 102 -1.50 -9.43 -4.70
CA ASP A 102 -1.82 -10.78 -4.26
C ASP A 102 -0.97 -11.17 -3.02
N PRO A 103 -1.60 -11.75 -1.99
CA PRO A 103 -0.82 -12.27 -0.88
C PRO A 103 -0.01 -13.48 -1.34
N CYS A 104 1.20 -13.60 -0.83
CA CYS A 104 2.13 -14.67 -1.21
C CYS A 104 2.60 -15.45 0.02
N ASP A 105 3.47 -16.43 -0.22
CA ASP A 105 3.99 -17.28 0.86
C ASP A 105 4.77 -16.50 1.91
N LEU A 106 5.29 -15.31 1.58
CA LEU A 106 5.92 -14.44 2.55
C LEU A 106 4.94 -14.04 3.66
N MET A 107 3.65 -13.81 3.30
CA MET A 107 2.62 -13.49 4.29
C MET A 107 2.34 -14.70 5.19
N GLU A 108 2.30 -15.89 4.62
CA GLU A 108 2.10 -17.11 5.40
C GLU A 108 3.26 -17.36 6.36
N ARG A 109 4.47 -17.06 5.95
CA ARG A 109 5.65 -17.16 6.82
C ARG A 109 5.65 -16.10 7.92
N ALA A 110 5.08 -14.93 7.66
CA ALA A 110 4.97 -13.87 8.66
C ALA A 110 4.00 -14.26 9.77
N HIS A 111 2.87 -14.88 9.40
CA HIS A 111 1.89 -15.39 10.35
C HIS A 111 1.03 -16.46 9.69
N SER A 112 0.86 -17.59 10.35
CA SER A 112 0.03 -18.70 9.85
C SER A 112 -1.40 -18.23 9.61
N GLY A 113 -1.94 -18.49 8.41
CA GLY A 113 -3.28 -18.11 8.00
C GLY A 113 -3.38 -16.72 7.36
N LEU A 114 -2.32 -15.92 7.41
CA LEU A 114 -2.38 -14.55 6.89
C LEU A 114 -2.60 -14.50 5.39
N LYS A 115 -1.98 -15.39 4.63
CA LYS A 115 -2.18 -15.46 3.19
C LYS A 115 -3.65 -15.67 2.84
N SER A 116 -4.31 -16.62 3.50
CA SER A 116 -5.74 -16.88 3.29
C SER A 116 -6.63 -15.73 3.73
N ALA A 117 -6.30 -15.09 4.86
CA ALA A 117 -7.07 -13.96 5.39
C ALA A 117 -7.01 -12.74 4.46
N LEU A 118 -5.92 -12.56 3.72
CA LEU A 118 -5.74 -11.44 2.80
C LEU A 118 -6.31 -11.72 1.39
N THR A 119 -6.69 -12.95 1.10
CA THR A 119 -7.15 -13.33 -0.25
C THR A 119 -8.49 -12.72 -0.65
N PRO A 120 -9.54 -12.67 0.22
CA PRO A 120 -10.82 -12.10 -0.20
C PRO A 120 -10.75 -10.60 -0.42
N ASP A 121 -11.57 -10.10 -1.37
CA ASP A 121 -11.90 -8.68 -1.51
C ASP A 121 -10.70 -7.75 -1.64
N TRP A 122 -9.63 -8.24 -2.25
CA TRP A 122 -8.38 -7.46 -2.44
C TRP A 122 -7.84 -6.91 -1.12
N ARG A 123 -7.99 -7.65 -0.04
CA ARG A 123 -7.50 -7.22 1.28
C ARG A 123 -6.00 -6.97 1.32
N GLY A 124 -5.24 -7.59 0.40
CA GLY A 124 -3.80 -7.39 0.29
C GLY A 124 -3.40 -6.02 -0.25
N GLY A 125 -4.36 -5.25 -0.77
CA GLY A 125 -4.13 -3.93 -1.31
C GLY A 125 -3.94 -3.91 -2.82
N VAL A 126 -3.43 -2.80 -3.34
CA VAL A 126 -3.24 -2.61 -4.78
C VAL A 126 -1.82 -2.20 -5.12
N CYS A 127 -1.36 -2.64 -6.28
CA CYS A 127 -0.09 -2.22 -6.87
C CYS A 127 -0.36 -1.10 -7.87
N CYS A 128 0.42 -0.03 -7.80
CA CYS A 128 0.19 1.17 -8.60
C CYS A 128 1.45 1.62 -9.33
N ASN A 129 1.24 2.32 -10.46
CA ASN A 129 2.25 3.13 -11.10
C ASN A 129 2.01 4.60 -10.76
N VAL A 130 3.07 5.39 -10.76
CA VAL A 130 2.97 6.83 -10.53
C VAL A 130 2.62 7.54 -11.83
N VAL A 131 1.50 8.29 -11.82
CA VAL A 131 1.09 9.14 -12.94
C VAL A 131 1.61 10.56 -12.75
N THR A 132 1.46 11.10 -11.54
CA THR A 132 1.95 12.43 -11.18
C THR A 132 2.70 12.33 -9.87
N GLY A 133 3.96 12.77 -9.87
CA GLY A 133 4.79 12.81 -8.67
C GLY A 133 4.49 14.01 -7.78
N GLY A 134 5.17 14.08 -6.65
CA GLY A 134 5.02 15.15 -5.69
C GLY A 134 5.43 14.70 -4.30
N GLN A 135 4.96 15.43 -3.29
CA GLN A 135 5.21 15.11 -1.90
C GLN A 135 4.02 14.40 -1.28
N LEU A 136 4.31 13.38 -0.48
CA LEU A 136 3.33 12.73 0.39
C LEU A 136 3.62 13.11 1.83
N ARG A 137 2.56 13.38 2.59
CA ARG A 137 2.66 13.63 4.04
C ARG A 137 1.55 12.89 4.75
N ILE A 138 1.86 12.36 5.92
CA ILE A 138 0.83 11.77 6.80
C ILE A 138 -0.28 12.81 7.01
N GLY A 139 -1.53 12.40 6.82
CA GLY A 139 -2.69 13.28 6.91
C GLY A 139 -3.22 13.77 5.57
N ASP A 140 -2.49 13.54 4.47
CA ASP A 140 -2.96 13.92 3.13
C ASP A 140 -4.29 13.24 2.81
N SER A 141 -5.15 13.98 2.11
CA SER A 141 -6.44 13.45 1.64
C SER A 141 -6.23 12.42 0.54
N VAL A 142 -7.04 11.37 0.58
CA VAL A 142 -7.05 10.29 -0.41
C VAL A 142 -8.41 10.24 -1.07
N SER A 143 -8.44 10.19 -2.40
CA SER A 143 -9.69 10.04 -3.14
C SER A 143 -9.46 9.19 -4.38
N PHE A 144 -10.55 8.59 -4.89
CA PHE A 144 -10.54 7.86 -6.14
C PHE A 144 -11.13 8.72 -7.25
N THR A 145 -10.64 8.52 -8.45
CA THR A 145 -11.17 9.18 -9.66
C THR A 145 -11.58 8.19 -10.72
#